data_cffdcbec3f8cbefadd350151d8d42101
#
_entry.id   cffdcbec3f8cbefadd350151d8d42101
#
_cell.length_a   1.000
_cell.length_b   1.000
_cell.length_c   1.000
_cell.angle_alpha   90.00
_cell.angle_beta   90.00
_cell.angle_gamma   90.00
#
_symmetry.space_group_name_H-M   'P 1'
#
loop_
_entity.id
_entity.type
_entity.pdbx_description
1 polymer ?
#
loop_
_entity_poly.entity_id
_entity_poly.type
_entity_poly.pdbx_seq_one_letter_code
_entity_poly.pdbx_strand_id
1 'polypeptide(L)'
;MKKFAGLLLGAYVLFGGMGILAAQETTPPPKVFSVIREYVKPGKSGGPHEKAESAFVQAMARAKWPSHYFAASSITGRPRVLFFTGYDSFDAWEKDVLATQKNAALSAAIDRASVADGDLLSDYDASALMYREDFSLNAPVDIAHMRYFKISLYRVRPGHDADWAAIVKLVKEGYEKVPNVHWAMYQAAFGQEGNTYIVFWPLKSGAEIDQSFENEKQLVAGLGEDGMKKLSELSASTIEFSQHNLFAFTPSMSYAPDEWIKADPDFWKPKASMAAPASKKTDKTQ
;
A
#
# COMPACT_ATOMS: atom_id res chain seq x y z
N MET A 1 31.67 -78.22 -5.13
CA MET A 1 31.99 -77.04 -4.30
C MET A 1 31.77 -75.77 -5.13
N LYS A 2 30.59 -75.18 -5.05
CA LYS A 2 30.23 -73.97 -5.82
C LYS A 2 29.91 -72.87 -4.83
N LYS A 3 30.66 -71.80 -4.93
CA LYS A 3 30.49 -70.51 -4.12
C LYS A 3 29.44 -69.69 -4.82
N PHE A 4 28.35 -69.32 -4.13
CA PHE A 4 27.39 -68.34 -4.54
C PHE A 4 27.83 -66.96 -3.97
N ALA A 5 28.02 -66.05 -4.87
CA ALA A 5 28.22 -64.64 -4.53
C ALA A 5 26.84 -63.96 -4.56
N GLY A 6 26.41 -63.39 -3.42
CA GLY A 6 25.20 -62.60 -3.31
C GLY A 6 25.45 -61.16 -3.73
N LEU A 7 24.64 -60.68 -4.67
CA LEU A 7 24.63 -59.28 -5.13
C LEU A 7 23.61 -58.52 -4.29
N LEU A 8 24.09 -57.60 -3.45
CA LEU A 8 23.24 -56.63 -2.71
C LEU A 8 22.92 -55.45 -3.63
N LEU A 9 21.67 -55.38 -4.09
CA LEU A 9 21.12 -54.23 -4.79
C LEU A 9 20.70 -53.15 -3.73
N GLY A 10 21.46 -52.09 -3.58
CA GLY A 10 21.09 -50.94 -2.77
C GLY A 10 20.03 -50.09 -3.51
N ALA A 11 18.80 -50.08 -3.01
CA ALA A 11 17.79 -49.15 -3.46
C ALA A 11 18.04 -47.76 -2.88
N TYR A 12 18.49 -46.84 -3.71
CA TYR A 12 18.49 -45.41 -3.39
C TYR A 12 17.06 -44.88 -3.50
N VAL A 13 16.40 -44.67 -2.36
CA VAL A 13 15.15 -43.94 -2.27
C VAL A 13 15.50 -42.45 -2.38
N LEU A 14 15.31 -41.87 -3.56
CA LEU A 14 15.30 -40.42 -3.77
C LEU A 14 14.07 -39.88 -3.06
N PHE A 15 14.24 -39.33 -1.84
CA PHE A 15 13.26 -38.41 -1.26
C PHE A 15 13.31 -37.11 -2.07
N GLY A 16 12.48 -37.04 -3.09
CA GLY A 16 12.12 -35.78 -3.72
C GLY A 16 11.43 -34.91 -2.67
N GLY A 17 12.13 -33.92 -2.16
CA GLY A 17 11.54 -32.88 -1.33
C GLY A 17 10.46 -32.18 -2.14
N MET A 18 9.18 -32.56 -1.93
CA MET A 18 8.05 -31.72 -2.28
C MET A 18 8.18 -30.46 -1.44
N GLY A 19 8.78 -29.42 -2.01
CA GLY A 19 8.64 -28.07 -1.48
C GLY A 19 7.15 -27.78 -1.42
N ILE A 20 6.60 -27.71 -0.22
CA ILE A 20 5.29 -27.15 0.00
C ILE A 20 5.41 -25.71 -0.46
N LEU A 21 4.94 -25.41 -1.66
CA LEU A 21 4.62 -24.04 -2.07
C LEU A 21 3.55 -23.59 -1.07
N ALA A 22 3.96 -22.90 -0.03
CA ALA A 22 3.03 -22.15 0.81
C ALA A 22 2.21 -21.27 -0.14
N ALA A 23 0.91 -21.52 -0.23
CA ALA A 23 0.02 -20.67 -0.97
C ALA A 23 0.22 -19.26 -0.41
N GLN A 24 0.60 -18.31 -1.26
CA GLN A 24 0.78 -16.92 -0.88
C GLN A 24 -0.56 -16.41 -0.39
N GLU A 25 -0.67 -16.08 0.91
CA GLU A 25 -1.92 -15.59 1.48
C GLU A 25 -2.21 -14.22 0.89
N THR A 26 -3.19 -14.17 -0.01
CA THR A 26 -3.67 -12.91 -0.56
C THR A 26 -4.67 -12.29 0.41
N THR A 27 -4.49 -11.01 0.70
CA THR A 27 -5.38 -10.25 1.58
C THR A 27 -6.41 -9.51 0.71
N PRO A 28 -7.71 -9.69 0.94
CA PRO A 28 -8.73 -8.90 0.26
C PRO A 28 -8.62 -7.42 0.69
N PRO A 29 -8.91 -6.48 -0.21
CA PRO A 29 -8.94 -5.06 0.15
C PRO A 29 -9.98 -4.81 1.25
N PRO A 30 -9.69 -3.94 2.26
CA PRO A 30 -10.65 -3.57 3.27
C PRO A 30 -11.84 -2.82 2.65
N LYS A 31 -13.03 -2.97 3.22
CA LYS A 31 -14.26 -2.34 2.70
C LYS A 31 -14.24 -0.83 2.86
N VAL A 32 -13.58 -0.34 3.90
CA VAL A 32 -13.38 1.07 4.19
C VAL A 32 -11.90 1.33 4.43
N PHE A 33 -11.33 2.30 3.73
CA PHE A 33 -10.03 2.87 4.06
C PHE A 33 -10.19 4.24 4.69
N SER A 34 -9.62 4.43 5.88
CA SER A 34 -9.24 5.74 6.39
C SER A 34 -7.87 6.07 5.84
N VAL A 35 -7.75 7.19 5.14
CA VAL A 35 -6.49 7.66 4.54
C VAL A 35 -6.19 9.04 5.07
N ILE A 36 -5.09 9.16 5.81
CA ILE A 36 -4.54 10.43 6.26
C ILE A 36 -3.43 10.84 5.28
N ARG A 37 -3.39 12.11 4.90
CA ARG A 37 -2.35 12.70 4.04
C ARG A 37 -1.62 13.80 4.79
N GLU A 38 -0.34 13.62 4.98
CA GLU A 38 0.55 14.60 5.59
C GLU A 38 1.48 15.17 4.53
N TYR A 39 1.34 16.48 4.28
CA TYR A 39 2.20 17.19 3.35
C TYR A 39 3.38 17.79 4.09
N VAL A 40 4.56 17.25 3.86
CA VAL A 40 5.76 17.59 4.61
C VAL A 40 6.41 18.85 4.06
N LYS A 41 6.83 19.76 4.94
CA LYS A 41 7.56 20.98 4.58
C LYS A 41 8.85 20.64 3.83
N PRO A 42 9.27 21.46 2.85
CA PRO A 42 10.55 21.28 2.17
C PRO A 42 11.72 21.16 3.16
N GLY A 43 12.57 20.14 2.96
CA GLY A 43 13.71 19.84 3.82
C GLY A 43 13.38 19.15 5.15
N LYS A 44 12.12 18.82 5.40
CA LYS A 44 11.68 18.07 6.61
C LYS A 44 11.30 16.63 6.33
N SER A 45 11.13 16.23 5.06
CA SER A 45 10.92 14.84 4.66
C SER A 45 12.14 13.95 4.98
N GLY A 46 11.91 12.65 5.14
CA GLY A 46 12.93 11.68 5.54
C GLY A 46 13.13 11.64 7.04
N GLY A 47 14.37 11.58 7.50
CA GLY A 47 14.73 11.33 8.90
C GLY A 47 14.00 12.16 9.97
N PRO A 48 13.82 13.48 9.85
CA PRO A 48 13.04 14.26 10.82
C PRO A 48 11.59 13.80 10.94
N HIS A 49 10.89 13.61 9.82
CA HIS A 49 9.50 13.16 9.79
C HIS A 49 9.38 11.70 10.23
N GLU A 50 10.22 10.79 9.73
CA GLU A 50 10.25 9.40 10.17
C GLU A 50 10.45 9.27 11.70
N LYS A 51 11.28 10.13 12.29
CA LYS A 51 11.49 10.17 13.73
C LYS A 51 10.23 10.63 14.48
N ALA A 52 9.52 11.63 13.98
CA ALA A 52 8.25 12.09 14.57
C ALA A 52 7.21 10.98 14.51
N GLU A 53 7.04 10.37 13.33
CA GLU A 53 6.10 9.28 13.10
C GLU A 53 6.41 8.01 13.92
N SER A 54 7.66 7.74 14.22
CA SER A 54 8.04 6.61 15.07
C SER A 54 7.41 6.68 16.49
N ALA A 55 7.03 7.88 16.95
CA ALA A 55 6.36 8.04 18.25
C ALA A 55 4.93 7.48 18.23
N PHE A 56 4.21 7.63 17.10
CA PHE A 56 2.89 7.02 16.92
C PHE A 56 3.00 5.50 16.86
N VAL A 57 3.92 4.96 16.06
CA VAL A 57 4.19 3.52 15.97
C VAL A 57 4.47 2.93 17.35
N GLN A 58 5.32 3.59 18.14
CA GLN A 58 5.65 3.16 19.51
C GLN A 58 4.45 3.27 20.47
N ALA A 59 3.58 4.28 20.31
CA ALA A 59 2.38 4.42 21.13
C ALA A 59 1.40 3.26 20.88
N MET A 60 1.15 2.95 19.60
CA MET A 60 0.30 1.81 19.21
C MET A 60 0.88 0.48 19.69
N ALA A 61 2.18 0.25 19.50
CA ALA A 61 2.87 -0.97 19.91
C ALA A 61 2.82 -1.16 21.44
N ARG A 62 3.06 -0.11 22.24
CA ARG A 62 2.94 -0.16 23.71
C ARG A 62 1.52 -0.47 24.17
N ALA A 63 0.53 0.08 23.49
CA ALA A 63 -0.88 -0.17 23.77
C ALA A 63 -1.34 -1.54 23.26
N LYS A 64 -0.52 -2.24 22.46
CA LYS A 64 -0.91 -3.45 21.71
C LYS A 64 -2.22 -3.24 20.98
N TRP A 65 -2.28 -2.11 20.25
CA TRP A 65 -3.51 -1.68 19.62
C TRP A 65 -3.92 -2.67 18.52
N PRO A 66 -5.19 -3.07 18.43
CA PRO A 66 -5.62 -4.08 17.47
C PRO A 66 -5.69 -3.59 16.03
N SER A 67 -5.93 -2.29 15.81
CA SER A 67 -5.98 -1.71 14.48
C SER A 67 -4.59 -1.33 14.01
N HIS A 68 -4.21 -1.86 12.86
CA HIS A 68 -2.91 -1.62 12.23
C HIS A 68 -3.02 -0.62 11.10
N TYR A 69 -1.92 0.09 10.83
CA TYR A 69 -1.83 0.99 9.69
C TYR A 69 -0.47 0.85 9.01
N PHE A 70 -0.43 1.22 7.75
CA PHE A 70 0.83 1.33 7.03
C PHE A 70 0.96 2.68 6.34
N ALA A 71 2.21 3.10 6.15
CA ALA A 71 2.58 4.36 5.55
C ALA A 71 3.16 4.14 4.15
N ALA A 72 2.88 5.07 3.24
CA ALA A 72 3.51 5.15 1.94
C ALA A 72 3.95 6.59 1.63
N SER A 73 5.25 6.77 1.39
CA SER A 73 5.87 8.06 1.09
C SER A 73 5.88 8.33 -0.41
N SER A 74 5.56 9.56 -0.82
CA SER A 74 5.58 9.94 -2.23
C SER A 74 6.99 9.91 -2.82
N ILE A 75 7.13 9.21 -3.96
CA ILE A 75 8.32 9.28 -4.82
C ILE A 75 8.14 10.42 -5.84
N THR A 76 6.89 10.62 -6.28
CA THR A 76 6.56 11.64 -7.27
C THR A 76 5.52 12.62 -6.75
N GLY A 77 5.48 13.82 -7.32
CA GLY A 77 4.56 14.88 -6.96
C GLY A 77 4.98 15.64 -5.70
N ARG A 78 4.01 16.29 -5.04
CA ARG A 78 4.26 17.06 -3.80
C ARG A 78 4.70 16.11 -2.68
N PRO A 79 5.76 16.43 -1.90
CA PRO A 79 6.22 15.61 -0.79
C PRO A 79 5.11 15.39 0.24
N ARG A 80 4.73 14.12 0.45
CA ARG A 80 3.70 13.72 1.41
C ARG A 80 3.84 12.26 1.80
N VAL A 81 3.24 11.92 2.92
CA VAL A 81 3.06 10.55 3.37
C VAL A 81 1.56 10.26 3.47
N LEU A 82 1.18 9.07 3.06
CA LEU A 82 -0.18 8.55 3.20
C LEU A 82 -0.17 7.45 4.25
N PHE A 83 -1.08 7.56 5.23
CA PHE A 83 -1.30 6.53 6.24
C PHE A 83 -2.64 5.87 5.98
N PHE A 84 -2.62 4.54 5.89
CA PHE A 84 -3.78 3.74 5.54
C PHE A 84 -4.19 2.84 6.70
N THR A 85 -5.42 2.99 7.17
CA THR A 85 -6.05 2.07 8.11
C THR A 85 -7.27 1.43 7.46
N GLY A 86 -7.31 0.10 7.43
CA GLY A 86 -8.40 -0.66 6.84
C GLY A 86 -9.44 -1.07 7.87
N TYR A 87 -10.73 -1.01 7.48
CA TYR A 87 -11.86 -1.44 8.30
C TYR A 87 -12.88 -2.23 7.47
N ASP A 88 -13.64 -3.12 8.13
CA ASP A 88 -14.74 -3.85 7.51
C ASP A 88 -16.00 -3.00 7.34
N SER A 89 -16.12 -1.91 8.09
CA SER A 89 -17.27 -1.01 8.05
C SER A 89 -16.97 0.31 8.76
N PHE A 90 -17.84 1.31 8.54
CA PHE A 90 -17.79 2.56 9.32
C PHE A 90 -18.09 2.35 10.80
N ASP A 91 -18.91 1.38 11.17
CA ASP A 91 -19.14 0.99 12.57
C ASP A 91 -17.86 0.47 13.24
N ALA A 92 -17.08 -0.35 12.53
CA ALA A 92 -15.78 -0.81 13.02
C ALA A 92 -14.78 0.36 13.19
N TRP A 93 -14.78 1.32 12.26
CA TRP A 93 -13.98 2.54 12.39
C TRP A 93 -14.40 3.39 13.59
N GLU A 94 -15.71 3.64 13.76
CA GLU A 94 -16.22 4.38 14.93
C GLU A 94 -15.79 3.73 16.26
N LYS A 95 -15.95 2.40 16.37
CA LYS A 95 -15.54 1.65 17.56
C LYS A 95 -14.05 1.80 17.86
N ASP A 96 -13.19 1.79 16.85
CA ASP A 96 -11.75 1.99 17.01
C ASP A 96 -11.43 3.41 17.50
N VAL A 97 -12.04 4.43 16.92
CA VAL A 97 -11.89 5.83 17.35
C VAL A 97 -12.34 6.02 18.81
N LEU A 98 -13.52 5.51 19.16
CA LEU A 98 -14.05 5.59 20.53
C LEU A 98 -13.19 4.82 21.55
N ALA A 99 -12.63 3.67 21.14
CA ALA A 99 -11.73 2.90 21.98
C ALA A 99 -10.41 3.66 22.23
N THR A 100 -9.86 4.30 21.18
CA THR A 100 -8.67 5.16 21.29
C THR A 100 -8.90 6.31 22.27
N GLN A 101 -10.03 7.01 22.15
CA GLN A 101 -10.38 8.13 23.04
C GLN A 101 -10.54 7.70 24.51
N LYS A 102 -11.05 6.48 24.74
CA LYS A 102 -11.20 5.91 26.11
C LYS A 102 -9.86 5.46 26.71
N ASN A 103 -8.84 5.22 25.90
CA ASN A 103 -7.50 4.85 26.37
C ASN A 103 -6.67 6.11 26.63
N ALA A 104 -6.77 6.67 27.85
CA ALA A 104 -6.12 7.92 28.21
C ALA A 104 -4.60 7.91 27.99
N ALA A 105 -3.92 6.77 28.19
CA ALA A 105 -2.47 6.67 28.00
C ALA A 105 -2.10 6.72 26.50
N LEU A 106 -2.86 6.03 25.64
CA LEU A 106 -2.69 6.05 24.21
C LEU A 106 -3.02 7.43 23.62
N SER A 107 -4.17 8.00 23.99
CA SER A 107 -4.62 9.33 23.55
C SER A 107 -3.57 10.40 23.87
N ALA A 108 -3.08 10.46 25.13
CA ALA A 108 -2.05 11.39 25.51
C ALA A 108 -0.69 11.16 24.81
N ALA A 109 -0.38 9.92 24.39
CA ALA A 109 0.83 9.63 23.62
C ALA A 109 0.69 10.11 22.16
N ILE A 110 -0.48 9.89 21.55
CA ILE A 110 -0.82 10.39 20.21
C ILE A 110 -0.81 11.90 20.17
N ASP A 111 -1.44 12.59 21.16
CA ASP A 111 -1.47 14.04 21.22
C ASP A 111 -0.06 14.64 21.25
N ARG A 112 0.85 14.08 22.05
CA ARG A 112 2.25 14.54 22.09
C ARG A 112 2.98 14.31 20.76
N ALA A 113 2.74 13.18 20.12
CA ALA A 113 3.33 12.87 18.82
C ALA A 113 2.82 13.85 17.76
N SER A 114 1.50 14.11 17.73
CA SER A 114 0.87 15.05 16.79
C SER A 114 1.41 16.48 16.90
N VAL A 115 1.69 16.97 18.14
CA VAL A 115 2.30 18.30 18.32
C VAL A 115 3.70 18.34 17.72
N ALA A 116 4.52 17.30 17.94
CA ALA A 116 5.88 17.25 17.42
C ALA A 116 5.94 17.10 15.89
N ASP A 117 4.99 16.32 15.34
CA ASP A 117 4.90 16.10 13.90
C ASP A 117 4.32 17.32 13.16
N GLY A 118 3.30 17.97 13.72
CA GLY A 118 2.65 19.15 13.13
C GLY A 118 3.62 20.29 12.77
N ASP A 119 4.72 20.44 13.50
CA ASP A 119 5.78 21.40 13.19
C ASP A 119 6.50 21.09 11.86
N LEU A 120 6.45 19.85 11.39
CA LEU A 120 7.08 19.37 10.16
C LEU A 120 6.14 19.48 8.93
N LEU A 121 4.83 19.61 9.17
CA LEU A 121 3.82 19.58 8.12
C LEU A 121 3.52 20.97 7.57
N SER A 122 3.30 21.05 6.26
CA SER A 122 2.79 22.25 5.57
C SER A 122 1.28 22.20 5.37
N ASP A 123 0.69 20.98 5.45
CA ASP A 123 -0.73 20.73 5.23
C ASP A 123 -1.09 19.34 5.72
N TYR A 124 -2.36 19.12 6.03
CA TYR A 124 -2.89 17.87 6.52
C TYR A 124 -4.35 17.71 6.09
N ASP A 125 -4.71 16.55 5.59
CA ASP A 125 -6.10 16.20 5.34
C ASP A 125 -6.36 14.70 5.51
N ALA A 126 -7.63 14.30 5.54
CA ALA A 126 -8.04 12.93 5.66
C ALA A 126 -9.23 12.61 4.75
N SER A 127 -9.35 11.35 4.36
CA SER A 127 -10.47 10.83 3.58
C SER A 127 -10.94 9.49 4.10
N ALA A 128 -12.23 9.22 3.91
CA ALA A 128 -12.80 7.89 4.03
C ALA A 128 -13.19 7.39 2.63
N LEU A 129 -12.67 6.23 2.28
CA LEU A 129 -12.83 5.61 0.97
C LEU A 129 -13.61 4.30 1.09
N MET A 130 -14.53 4.04 0.18
CA MET A 130 -15.30 2.81 0.09
C MET A 130 -14.81 1.94 -1.06
N TYR A 131 -14.51 0.67 -0.77
CA TYR A 131 -14.08 -0.30 -1.78
C TYR A 131 -15.16 -0.54 -2.84
N ARG A 132 -14.73 -0.53 -4.10
CA ARG A 132 -15.55 -0.81 -5.27
C ARG A 132 -15.06 -2.09 -5.93
N GLU A 133 -15.60 -3.22 -5.48
CA GLU A 133 -15.27 -4.54 -6.02
C GLU A 133 -15.60 -4.64 -7.50
N ASP A 134 -16.74 -4.09 -7.91
CA ASP A 134 -17.22 -4.04 -9.30
C ASP A 134 -16.25 -3.28 -10.23
N PHE A 135 -15.51 -2.31 -9.71
CA PHE A 135 -14.52 -1.52 -10.44
C PHE A 135 -13.07 -2.01 -10.27
N SER A 136 -12.83 -2.99 -9.41
CA SER A 136 -11.52 -3.57 -9.15
C SER A 136 -11.22 -4.75 -10.07
N LEU A 137 -9.94 -5.08 -10.22
CA LEU A 137 -9.49 -6.23 -11.01
C LEU A 137 -8.46 -7.03 -10.20
N ASN A 138 -8.70 -8.35 -10.00
CA ASN A 138 -7.78 -9.26 -9.30
C ASN A 138 -7.22 -8.65 -7.99
N ALA A 139 -8.08 -7.93 -7.25
CA ALA A 139 -7.68 -7.05 -6.16
C ALA A 139 -7.07 -7.75 -4.93
N PRO A 140 -7.43 -9.00 -4.54
CA PRO A 140 -6.70 -9.71 -3.51
C PRO A 140 -5.25 -9.95 -3.92
N VAL A 141 -4.31 -9.39 -3.15
CA VAL A 141 -2.86 -9.50 -3.39
C VAL A 141 -2.12 -9.80 -2.10
N ASP A 142 -0.90 -10.30 -2.22
CA ASP A 142 0.03 -10.44 -1.11
C ASP A 142 0.67 -9.08 -0.79
N ILE A 143 -0.06 -8.27 -0.02
CA ILE A 143 0.34 -6.89 0.30
C ILE A 143 1.62 -6.82 1.12
N ALA A 144 1.94 -7.85 1.91
CA ALA A 144 3.16 -7.90 2.73
C ALA A 144 4.44 -7.83 1.89
N HIS A 145 4.41 -8.37 0.68
CA HIS A 145 5.55 -8.35 -0.25
C HIS A 145 5.51 -7.22 -1.28
N MET A 146 4.54 -6.30 -1.18
CA MET A 146 4.52 -5.10 -2.02
C MET A 146 5.48 -4.04 -1.49
N ARG A 147 5.96 -3.17 -2.38
CA ARG A 147 6.93 -2.10 -2.06
C ARG A 147 6.46 -0.74 -2.51
N TYR A 148 5.57 -0.71 -3.48
CA TYR A 148 5.08 0.51 -4.08
C TYR A 148 3.59 0.49 -4.27
N PHE A 149 3.00 1.70 -4.27
CA PHE A 149 1.71 1.96 -4.87
C PHE A 149 1.87 2.94 -6.04
N LYS A 150 1.40 2.56 -7.23
CA LYS A 150 0.96 3.51 -8.25
C LYS A 150 -0.47 3.89 -7.86
N ILE A 151 -0.68 5.15 -7.50
CA ILE A 151 -1.99 5.66 -7.08
C ILE A 151 -2.50 6.62 -8.15
N SER A 152 -3.70 6.34 -8.66
CA SER A 152 -4.39 7.18 -9.65
C SER A 152 -5.66 7.73 -9.04
N LEU A 153 -5.82 9.03 -9.04
CA LEU A 153 -7.03 9.73 -8.62
C LEU A 153 -7.76 10.23 -9.86
N TYR A 154 -9.06 10.00 -9.92
CA TYR A 154 -9.95 10.50 -10.97
C TYR A 154 -11.12 11.22 -10.33
N ARG A 155 -11.40 12.44 -10.79
CA ARG A 155 -12.63 13.16 -10.47
C ARG A 155 -13.55 13.05 -11.69
N VAL A 156 -14.72 12.50 -11.45
CA VAL A 156 -15.76 12.28 -12.46
C VAL A 156 -16.73 13.46 -12.45
N ARG A 157 -17.08 13.97 -13.64
CA ARG A 157 -18.05 15.06 -13.78
C ARG A 157 -19.41 14.63 -13.23
N PRO A 158 -20.17 15.52 -12.60
CA PRO A 158 -21.53 15.24 -12.15
C PRO A 158 -22.40 14.72 -13.30
N GLY A 159 -23.15 13.65 -13.05
CA GLY A 159 -24.04 13.03 -14.02
C GLY A 159 -23.38 12.01 -14.97
N HIS A 160 -22.06 11.79 -14.89
CA HIS A 160 -21.32 10.86 -15.76
C HIS A 160 -20.95 9.52 -15.07
N ASP A 161 -21.70 9.09 -14.05
CA ASP A 161 -21.42 7.83 -13.34
C ASP A 161 -21.53 6.60 -14.25
N ALA A 162 -22.50 6.58 -15.17
CA ALA A 162 -22.66 5.49 -16.13
C ALA A 162 -21.51 5.45 -17.15
N ASP A 163 -21.03 6.61 -17.58
CA ASP A 163 -19.91 6.72 -18.50
C ASP A 163 -18.61 6.29 -17.80
N TRP A 164 -18.43 6.65 -16.52
CA TRP A 164 -17.31 6.15 -15.71
C TRP A 164 -17.33 4.63 -15.60
N ALA A 165 -18.49 4.04 -15.31
CA ALA A 165 -18.63 2.58 -15.27
C ALA A 165 -18.28 1.93 -16.63
N ALA A 166 -18.67 2.57 -17.74
CA ALA A 166 -18.31 2.11 -19.07
C ALA A 166 -16.79 2.20 -19.36
N ILE A 167 -16.12 3.27 -18.91
CA ILE A 167 -14.65 3.41 -18.98
C ILE A 167 -13.99 2.25 -18.22
N VAL A 168 -14.38 2.03 -16.96
CA VAL A 168 -13.81 0.97 -16.13
C VAL A 168 -14.01 -0.40 -16.76
N LYS A 169 -15.21 -0.66 -17.31
CA LYS A 169 -15.49 -1.91 -18.02
C LYS A 169 -14.58 -2.11 -19.21
N LEU A 170 -14.41 -1.10 -20.08
CA LEU A 170 -13.49 -1.19 -21.23
C LEU A 170 -12.06 -1.47 -20.80
N VAL A 171 -11.56 -0.79 -19.74
CA VAL A 171 -10.22 -1.00 -19.24
C VAL A 171 -10.06 -2.42 -18.68
N LYS A 172 -11.06 -2.94 -17.94
CA LYS A 172 -11.04 -4.33 -17.44
C LYS A 172 -10.99 -5.34 -18.58
N GLU A 173 -11.85 -5.19 -19.60
CA GLU A 173 -11.89 -6.04 -20.80
C GLU A 173 -10.55 -6.02 -21.55
N GLY A 174 -9.93 -4.85 -21.68
CA GLY A 174 -8.61 -4.72 -22.34
C GLY A 174 -7.46 -5.38 -21.58
N TYR A 175 -7.58 -5.48 -20.26
CA TYR A 175 -6.60 -6.19 -19.42
C TYR A 175 -6.94 -7.66 -19.15
N GLU A 176 -8.06 -8.18 -19.59
CA GLU A 176 -8.55 -9.52 -19.25
C GLU A 176 -7.52 -10.63 -19.54
N LYS A 177 -6.74 -10.47 -20.62
CA LYS A 177 -5.72 -11.45 -21.05
C LYS A 177 -4.30 -11.07 -20.63
N VAL A 178 -4.12 -9.94 -19.97
CA VAL A 178 -2.80 -9.46 -19.53
C VAL A 178 -2.49 -10.06 -18.17
N PRO A 179 -1.46 -10.90 -18.05
CA PRO A 179 -1.15 -11.57 -16.79
C PRO A 179 -0.67 -10.58 -15.72
N ASN A 180 -0.92 -10.92 -14.46
CA ASN A 180 -0.44 -10.19 -13.29
C ASN A 180 -0.91 -8.73 -13.18
N VAL A 181 -1.96 -8.34 -13.90
CA VAL A 181 -2.59 -7.03 -13.73
C VAL A 181 -3.61 -7.12 -12.59
N HIS A 182 -3.47 -6.22 -11.62
CA HIS A 182 -4.37 -6.14 -10.47
C HIS A 182 -4.45 -4.71 -9.97
N TRP A 183 -5.62 -4.30 -9.52
CA TRP A 183 -5.83 -3.05 -8.80
C TRP A 183 -7.05 -3.12 -7.88
N ALA A 184 -7.03 -2.33 -6.83
CA ALA A 184 -8.19 -2.04 -6.00
C ALA A 184 -8.67 -0.62 -6.27
N MET A 185 -9.95 -0.44 -6.58
CA MET A 185 -10.57 0.86 -6.75
C MET A 185 -11.45 1.20 -5.56
N TYR A 186 -11.34 2.43 -5.12
CA TYR A 186 -12.15 3.00 -4.04
C TYR A 186 -12.86 4.26 -4.54
N GLN A 187 -14.05 4.48 -4.04
CA GLN A 187 -14.77 5.74 -4.17
C GLN A 187 -14.68 6.52 -2.87
N ALA A 188 -14.36 7.79 -2.95
CA ALA A 188 -14.34 8.65 -1.78
C ALA A 188 -15.76 8.86 -1.25
N ALA A 189 -16.00 8.46 0.00
CA ALA A 189 -17.24 8.74 0.70
C ALA A 189 -17.18 10.13 1.35
N PHE A 190 -16.02 10.48 1.92
CA PHE A 190 -15.80 11.74 2.63
C PHE A 190 -14.36 12.24 2.40
N GLY A 191 -14.15 13.56 2.56
CA GLY A 191 -12.82 14.19 2.55
C GLY A 191 -12.17 14.32 1.18
N GLN A 192 -12.94 14.22 0.09
CA GLN A 192 -12.52 14.53 -1.27
C GLN A 192 -13.58 15.41 -1.95
N GLU A 193 -13.14 16.16 -2.94
CA GLU A 193 -14.03 16.99 -3.75
C GLU A 193 -14.75 16.15 -4.81
N GLY A 194 -16.04 16.39 -4.98
CA GLY A 194 -16.86 15.80 -6.05
C GLY A 194 -16.91 14.27 -6.02
N ASN A 195 -17.21 13.68 -7.16
CA ASN A 195 -17.26 12.23 -7.34
C ASN A 195 -15.85 11.68 -7.66
N THR A 196 -15.08 11.40 -6.61
CA THR A 196 -13.67 11.01 -6.73
C THR A 196 -13.49 9.51 -6.55
N TYR A 197 -12.76 8.90 -7.50
CA TYR A 197 -12.31 7.52 -7.46
C TYR A 197 -10.79 7.46 -7.32
N ILE A 198 -10.30 6.53 -6.52
CA ILE A 198 -8.88 6.31 -6.27
C ILE A 198 -8.53 4.86 -6.57
N VAL A 199 -7.58 4.65 -7.45
CA VAL A 199 -7.11 3.33 -7.88
C VAL A 199 -5.74 3.07 -7.28
N PHE A 200 -5.61 1.99 -6.55
CA PHE A 200 -4.36 1.51 -5.96
C PHE A 200 -3.84 0.32 -6.76
N TRP A 201 -2.64 0.46 -7.30
CA TRP A 201 -1.91 -0.60 -8.00
C TRP A 201 -0.71 -0.98 -7.14
N PRO A 202 -0.79 -2.02 -6.30
CA PRO A 202 0.35 -2.50 -5.53
C PRO A 202 1.38 -3.16 -6.46
N LEU A 203 2.66 -2.89 -6.23
CA LEU A 203 3.77 -3.34 -7.05
C LEU A 203 4.91 -3.83 -6.15
N LYS A 204 5.55 -4.95 -6.53
CA LYS A 204 6.63 -5.58 -5.74
C LYS A 204 7.98 -4.91 -5.95
N SER A 205 8.21 -4.30 -7.11
CA SER A 205 9.54 -3.80 -7.48
C SER A 205 9.47 -2.74 -8.58
N GLY A 206 10.62 -2.09 -8.85
CA GLY A 206 10.78 -1.23 -10.01
C GLY A 206 10.58 -1.95 -11.34
N ALA A 207 10.94 -3.24 -11.43
CA ALA A 207 10.69 -4.02 -12.65
C ALA A 207 9.18 -4.20 -12.95
N GLU A 208 8.33 -4.28 -11.91
CA GLU A 208 6.88 -4.28 -12.12
C GLU A 208 6.34 -2.92 -12.54
N ILE A 209 7.03 -1.82 -12.17
CA ILE A 209 6.71 -0.49 -12.69
C ILE A 209 6.97 -0.46 -14.21
N ASP A 210 8.15 -0.92 -14.65
CA ASP A 210 8.47 -1.02 -16.07
C ASP A 210 7.46 -1.92 -16.81
N GLN A 211 7.12 -3.07 -16.23
CA GLN A 211 6.12 -3.98 -16.78
C GLN A 211 4.73 -3.32 -16.92
N SER A 212 4.36 -2.39 -16.03
CA SER A 212 3.07 -1.71 -16.12
C SER A 212 2.94 -0.88 -17.40
N PHE A 213 4.03 -0.31 -17.93
CA PHE A 213 4.05 0.40 -19.21
C PHE A 213 3.92 -0.56 -20.40
N GLU A 214 4.53 -1.75 -20.32
CA GLU A 214 4.35 -2.77 -21.35
C GLU A 214 2.91 -3.32 -21.33
N ASN A 215 2.30 -3.45 -20.15
CA ASN A 215 0.90 -3.85 -20.01
C ASN A 215 -0.06 -2.82 -20.62
N GLU A 216 0.28 -1.51 -20.57
CA GLU A 216 -0.50 -0.47 -21.26
C GLU A 216 -0.49 -0.64 -22.79
N LYS A 217 0.62 -1.08 -23.38
CA LYS A 217 0.68 -1.42 -24.82
C LYS A 217 -0.22 -2.63 -25.15
N GLN A 218 -0.28 -3.61 -24.24
CA GLN A 218 -1.15 -4.76 -24.40
C GLN A 218 -2.63 -4.37 -24.25
N LEU A 219 -2.98 -3.43 -23.35
CA LEU A 219 -4.31 -2.83 -23.27
C LEU A 219 -4.72 -2.22 -24.62
N VAL A 220 -3.85 -1.38 -25.20
CA VAL A 220 -4.10 -0.75 -26.52
C VAL A 220 -4.33 -1.81 -27.59
N ALA A 221 -3.49 -2.85 -27.65
CA ALA A 221 -3.65 -3.95 -28.58
C ALA A 221 -4.94 -4.76 -28.33
N GLY A 222 -5.30 -4.97 -27.07
CA GLY A 222 -6.51 -5.72 -26.67
C GLY A 222 -7.82 -4.99 -27.01
N LEU A 223 -7.85 -3.67 -26.89
CA LEU A 223 -9.02 -2.85 -27.23
C LEU A 223 -9.15 -2.57 -28.73
N GLY A 224 -8.03 -2.57 -29.46
CA GLY A 224 -8.00 -2.18 -30.85
C GLY A 224 -8.33 -0.70 -31.08
N GLU A 225 -8.37 -0.28 -32.36
CA GLU A 225 -8.57 1.12 -32.73
C GLU A 225 -9.93 1.67 -32.26
N ASP A 226 -11.01 0.93 -32.49
CA ASP A 226 -12.37 1.35 -32.13
C ASP A 226 -12.56 1.42 -30.61
N GLY A 227 -12.02 0.45 -29.86
CA GLY A 227 -12.07 0.45 -28.40
C GLY A 227 -11.29 1.60 -27.80
N MET A 228 -10.10 1.89 -28.31
CA MET A 228 -9.29 3.04 -27.88
C MET A 228 -9.95 4.38 -28.21
N LYS A 229 -10.57 4.52 -29.37
CA LYS A 229 -11.34 5.70 -29.76
C LYS A 229 -12.50 5.93 -28.77
N LYS A 230 -13.28 4.89 -28.49
CA LYS A 230 -14.38 4.94 -27.52
C LYS A 230 -13.90 5.30 -26.13
N LEU A 231 -12.79 4.69 -25.67
CA LEU A 231 -12.18 4.99 -24.37
C LEU A 231 -11.76 6.46 -24.28
N SER A 232 -11.15 6.99 -25.34
CA SER A 232 -10.71 8.39 -25.42
C SER A 232 -11.89 9.37 -25.36
N GLU A 233 -12.95 9.12 -26.15
CA GLU A 233 -14.15 9.95 -26.19
C GLU A 233 -14.88 9.98 -24.84
N LEU A 234 -15.10 8.81 -24.23
CA LEU A 234 -15.68 8.70 -22.90
C LEU A 234 -14.83 9.41 -21.84
N SER A 235 -13.52 9.20 -21.86
CA SER A 235 -12.61 9.82 -20.89
C SER A 235 -12.64 11.33 -20.98
N ALA A 236 -12.63 11.89 -22.19
CA ALA A 236 -12.66 13.34 -22.43
C ALA A 236 -13.95 14.01 -21.92
N SER A 237 -15.10 13.33 -22.04
CA SER A 237 -16.37 13.84 -21.55
C SER A 237 -16.57 13.64 -20.05
N THR A 238 -16.04 12.55 -19.48
CA THR A 238 -16.38 12.07 -18.14
C THR A 238 -15.39 12.55 -17.09
N ILE A 239 -14.08 12.57 -17.39
CA ILE A 239 -13.05 12.87 -16.40
C ILE A 239 -12.78 14.38 -16.36
N GLU A 240 -13.03 14.98 -15.20
CA GLU A 240 -12.74 16.40 -14.95
C GLU A 240 -11.26 16.60 -14.60
N PHE A 241 -10.71 15.70 -13.79
CA PHE A 241 -9.35 15.78 -13.30
C PHE A 241 -8.78 14.37 -13.10
N SER A 242 -7.50 14.20 -13.41
CA SER A 242 -6.75 12.99 -13.07
C SER A 242 -5.36 13.33 -12.55
N GLN A 243 -4.88 12.51 -11.61
CA GLN A 243 -3.54 12.61 -11.07
C GLN A 243 -2.98 11.21 -10.82
N HIS A 244 -1.72 11.00 -11.20
CA HIS A 244 -1.03 9.73 -11.05
C HIS A 244 0.27 9.95 -10.29
N ASN A 245 0.46 9.20 -9.21
CA ASN A 245 1.67 9.30 -8.39
C ASN A 245 2.19 7.93 -7.98
N LEU A 246 3.49 7.87 -7.76
CA LEU A 246 4.18 6.70 -7.24
C LEU A 246 4.55 6.95 -5.78
N PHE A 247 4.27 5.95 -4.93
CA PHE A 247 4.60 5.94 -3.52
C PHE A 247 5.40 4.69 -3.18
N ALA A 248 6.34 4.80 -2.24
CA ALA A 248 7.03 3.65 -1.65
C ALA A 248 6.48 3.36 -0.26
N PHE A 249 6.29 2.10 0.08
CA PHE A 249 5.92 1.69 1.43
C PHE A 249 7.03 2.06 2.40
N THR A 250 6.66 2.58 3.57
CA THR A 250 7.60 3.08 4.57
C THR A 250 7.39 2.35 5.90
N PRO A 251 8.08 1.21 6.10
CA PRO A 251 7.93 0.41 7.31
C PRO A 251 8.26 1.15 8.60
N SER A 252 9.22 2.10 8.58
CA SER A 252 9.62 2.90 9.74
C SER A 252 8.50 3.78 10.30
N MET A 253 7.51 4.12 9.47
CA MET A 253 6.33 4.91 9.83
C MET A 253 5.05 4.05 9.87
N SER A 254 5.17 2.73 9.84
CA SER A 254 4.04 1.80 9.81
C SER A 254 3.92 1.02 11.11
N TYR A 255 2.70 0.89 11.62
CA TYR A 255 2.35 -0.10 12.64
C TYR A 255 1.75 -1.31 11.92
N ALA A 256 2.64 -2.10 11.29
CA ALA A 256 2.26 -3.23 10.45
C ALA A 256 1.74 -4.41 11.29
N PRO A 257 0.78 -5.21 10.76
CA PRO A 257 0.29 -6.40 11.42
C PRO A 257 1.38 -7.48 11.54
N ASP A 258 1.27 -8.32 12.58
CA ASP A 258 2.24 -9.38 12.86
C ASP A 258 2.39 -10.37 11.71
N GLU A 259 1.33 -10.63 10.95
CA GLU A 259 1.38 -11.49 9.76
C GLU A 259 2.28 -10.91 8.66
N TRP A 260 2.26 -9.59 8.43
CA TRP A 260 3.16 -8.97 7.45
C TRP A 260 4.62 -9.01 7.92
N ILE A 261 4.84 -8.78 9.22
CA ILE A 261 6.18 -8.86 9.83
C ILE A 261 6.73 -10.29 9.73
N LYS A 262 5.88 -11.31 9.85
CA LYS A 262 6.28 -12.73 9.70
C LYS A 262 6.53 -13.10 8.25
N ALA A 263 5.71 -12.58 7.33
CA ALA A 263 5.83 -12.86 5.89
C ALA A 263 7.11 -12.24 5.30
N ASP A 264 7.44 -11.00 5.69
CA ASP A 264 8.65 -10.30 5.21
C ASP A 264 9.33 -9.50 6.34
N PRO A 265 10.06 -10.20 7.23
CA PRO A 265 10.69 -9.58 8.38
C PRO A 265 11.82 -8.61 8.02
N ASP A 266 12.50 -8.81 6.89
CA ASP A 266 13.59 -7.94 6.46
C ASP A 266 13.10 -6.56 6.02
N PHE A 267 11.85 -6.49 5.58
CA PHE A 267 11.21 -5.25 5.18
C PHE A 267 10.42 -4.60 6.33
N TRP A 268 9.53 -5.34 6.99
CA TRP A 268 8.58 -4.77 7.95
C TRP A 268 9.11 -4.61 9.38
N LYS A 269 10.20 -5.32 9.77
CA LYS A 269 10.80 -5.09 11.08
C LYS A 269 11.43 -3.70 11.13
N PRO A 270 11.11 -2.88 12.14
CA PRO A 270 11.82 -1.62 12.34
C PRO A 270 13.32 -1.91 12.48
N LYS A 271 14.12 -1.45 11.54
CA LYS A 271 15.57 -1.48 11.70
C LYS A 271 15.89 -0.53 12.84
N ALA A 272 16.57 -1.03 13.88
CA ALA A 272 17.09 -0.16 14.92
C ALA A 272 17.86 0.98 14.23
N SER A 273 17.45 2.23 14.49
CA SER A 273 18.17 3.41 14.00
C SER A 273 19.64 3.21 14.35
N MET A 274 20.50 3.11 13.35
CA MET A 274 21.94 3.13 13.57
C MET A 274 22.25 4.49 14.20
N ALA A 275 22.40 4.49 15.53
CA ALA A 275 22.90 5.64 16.25
C ALA A 275 24.19 6.08 15.56
N ALA A 276 24.24 7.32 15.09
CA ALA A 276 25.47 7.88 14.54
C ALA A 276 26.60 7.62 15.55
N PRO A 277 27.78 7.14 15.12
CA PRO A 277 28.88 6.86 16.03
C PRO A 277 29.15 8.13 16.83
N ALA A 278 29.14 8.01 18.17
CA ALA A 278 29.41 9.11 19.07
C ALA A 278 30.77 9.73 18.67
N SER A 279 30.75 11.00 18.28
CA SER A 279 31.95 11.74 17.97
C SER A 279 32.85 11.69 19.21
N LYS A 280 34.00 11.03 19.11
CA LYS A 280 35.05 11.07 20.14
C LYS A 280 35.38 12.54 20.40
N LYS A 281 35.02 13.04 21.57
CA LYS A 281 35.57 14.29 22.08
C LYS A 281 37.07 14.10 22.12
N THR A 282 37.78 14.76 21.22
CA THR A 282 39.24 14.96 21.36
C THR A 282 39.46 15.90 22.53
N ASP A 283 39.85 15.33 23.65
CA ASP A 283 40.46 16.09 24.75
C ASP A 283 41.68 16.83 24.19
N LYS A 284 41.58 18.13 24.03
CA LYS A 284 42.74 19.00 23.87
C LYS A 284 43.13 19.47 25.26
N THR A 285 44.04 18.71 25.87
CA THR A 285 44.92 19.22 26.95
C THR A 285 46.00 20.06 26.28
N GLN A 286 45.96 21.35 26.40
CA GLN A 286 47.06 22.28 26.77
C GLN A 286 46.56 23.70 26.71
#